data_e676c308c360a30af8c3403848bc024e
#
_entry.id   e676c308c360a30af8c3403848bc024e
#
_cell.length_a   1.000
_cell.length_b   1.000
_cell.length_c   1.000
_cell.angle_alpha   90.00
_cell.angle_beta   90.00
_cell.angle_gamma   90.00
#
_symmetry.space_group_name_H-M   'P 1'
#
loop_
_entity.id
_entity.type
_entity.pdbx_description
1 polymer ?
#
loop_
_entity_poly.entity_id
_entity_poly.type
_entity_poly.pdbx_seq_one_letter_code
_entity_poly.pdbx_strand_id
1 'polypeptide(L)'
;MQHTKGDVMDQAERERYLEIIRSTPDKLKSALKGVPKKLLTWRPAPGKWSIHEIVCHMRDAERNGYLIRYGKILAEDNPTLPDVDPDKLAQERQYGRMNLREVVRDWQAARREALAILGKVTEEQWGRVGTHPSLGPMSLETILKRQALRNDEGHLGQIENIKKRREILSRLEELPRVLASLVHGVSDEVLRRKPVPEKWSMLEILCHLRDVDQLFVERYSKVANHDRPALRIFNQDELAALLKYNEDNPASVLRELRAVREEAVALLYALAHQSWQRFGLHPKRGEFSIAAAADHHLSHDSSHVNQIRALREKFGAA
;
A
#
# COMPACT_ATOMS: atom_id res chain seq x y z
N MET A 1 46.97 -1.71 -6.43
CA MET A 1 45.56 -1.34 -6.29
C MET A 1 44.74 -2.31 -7.15
N GLN A 2 44.16 -3.32 -6.55
CA GLN A 2 43.29 -4.26 -7.25
C GLN A 2 41.96 -3.58 -7.49
N HIS A 3 41.69 -3.24 -8.76
CA HIS A 3 40.31 -2.91 -9.19
C HIS A 3 39.49 -4.20 -9.02
N THR A 4 38.61 -4.23 -8.03
CA THR A 4 37.52 -5.18 -8.01
C THR A 4 36.75 -5.00 -9.32
N LYS A 5 36.84 -5.99 -10.23
CA LYS A 5 35.91 -6.14 -11.35
C LYS A 5 34.51 -6.24 -10.73
N GLY A 6 33.75 -5.15 -10.75
CA GLY A 6 32.30 -5.24 -10.55
C GLY A 6 31.79 -6.23 -11.60
N ASP A 7 30.91 -7.14 -11.19
CA ASP A 7 30.28 -8.08 -12.11
C ASP A 7 29.73 -7.30 -13.30
N VAL A 8 30.30 -7.53 -14.47
CA VAL A 8 29.80 -6.96 -15.73
C VAL A 8 28.46 -7.62 -15.98
N MET A 9 27.44 -6.82 -16.12
CA MET A 9 26.08 -7.29 -16.38
C MET A 9 26.06 -8.05 -17.72
N ASP A 10 25.48 -9.23 -17.74
CA ASP A 10 25.32 -9.96 -18.98
C ASP A 10 24.20 -9.35 -19.87
N GLN A 11 24.19 -9.74 -21.14
CA GLN A 11 23.22 -9.23 -22.12
C GLN A 11 21.78 -9.55 -21.71
N ALA A 12 21.52 -10.72 -21.13
CA ALA A 12 20.18 -11.13 -20.72
C ALA A 12 19.68 -10.30 -19.55
N GLU A 13 20.55 -9.98 -18.59
CA GLU A 13 20.20 -9.11 -17.46
C GLU A 13 19.94 -7.67 -17.93
N ARG A 14 20.74 -7.14 -18.86
CA ARG A 14 20.50 -5.82 -19.48
C ARG A 14 19.15 -5.75 -20.19
N GLU A 15 18.86 -6.75 -21.03
CA GLU A 15 17.59 -6.79 -21.75
C GLU A 15 16.39 -6.87 -20.79
N ARG A 16 16.51 -7.59 -19.68
CA ARG A 16 15.50 -7.60 -18.63
C ARG A 16 15.23 -6.19 -18.07
N TYR A 17 16.26 -5.40 -17.79
CA TYR A 17 16.08 -4.04 -17.28
C TYR A 17 15.55 -3.08 -18.36
N LEU A 18 15.99 -3.24 -19.61
CA LEU A 18 15.44 -2.51 -20.75
C LEU A 18 13.94 -2.79 -20.92
N GLU A 19 13.52 -4.07 -20.77
CA GLU A 19 12.11 -4.44 -20.85
C GLU A 19 11.28 -3.85 -19.69
N ILE A 20 11.83 -3.78 -18.49
CA ILE A 20 11.16 -3.10 -17.38
C ILE A 20 10.89 -1.64 -17.74
N ILE A 21 11.92 -0.87 -18.15
CA ILE A 21 11.74 0.55 -18.45
C ILE A 21 10.89 0.79 -19.71
N ARG A 22 10.88 -0.14 -20.66
CA ARG A 22 10.05 -0.12 -21.88
C ARG A 22 8.57 -0.33 -21.54
N SER A 23 8.25 -1.26 -20.64
CA SER A 23 6.88 -1.62 -20.25
C SER A 23 6.27 -0.68 -19.20
N THR A 24 7.08 0.07 -18.44
CA THR A 24 6.62 0.95 -17.35
C THR A 24 5.57 1.99 -17.79
N PRO A 25 5.63 2.63 -18.98
CA PRO A 25 4.59 3.57 -19.41
C PRO A 25 3.18 2.96 -19.46
N ASP A 26 3.04 1.74 -19.95
CA ASP A 26 1.75 1.04 -20.02
C ASP A 26 1.30 0.55 -18.65
N LYS A 27 2.23 0.08 -17.83
CA LYS A 27 1.95 -0.28 -16.42
C LYS A 27 1.46 0.93 -15.62
N LEU A 28 2.13 2.09 -15.75
CA LEU A 28 1.70 3.33 -15.08
C LEU A 28 0.31 3.79 -15.55
N LYS A 29 0.08 3.77 -16.88
CA LYS A 29 -1.24 4.10 -17.45
C LYS A 29 -2.33 3.19 -16.86
N SER A 30 -2.07 1.89 -16.75
CA SER A 30 -2.99 0.92 -16.15
C SER A 30 -3.19 1.19 -14.66
N ALA A 31 -2.13 1.48 -13.91
CA ALA A 31 -2.18 1.79 -12.48
C ALA A 31 -3.01 3.05 -12.17
N LEU A 32 -3.01 4.03 -13.07
CA LEU A 32 -3.75 5.30 -12.93
C LEU A 32 -5.18 5.24 -13.49
N LYS A 33 -5.53 4.20 -14.26
CA LYS A 33 -6.85 4.08 -14.88
C LYS A 33 -7.95 4.00 -13.81
N GLY A 34 -8.92 4.90 -13.90
CA GLY A 34 -10.08 4.91 -12.99
C GLY A 34 -9.78 5.36 -11.57
N VAL A 35 -8.57 5.79 -11.25
CA VAL A 35 -8.22 6.28 -9.89
C VAL A 35 -8.89 7.63 -9.65
N PRO A 36 -9.74 7.74 -8.59
CA PRO A 36 -10.44 9.00 -8.28
C PRO A 36 -9.46 10.11 -7.88
N LYS A 37 -9.82 11.38 -8.18
CA LYS A 37 -8.98 12.54 -7.82
C LYS A 37 -8.60 12.56 -6.33
N LYS A 38 -9.53 12.23 -5.45
CA LYS A 38 -9.27 12.16 -4.00
C LYS A 38 -8.15 11.16 -3.65
N LEU A 39 -8.09 10.03 -4.35
CA LEU A 39 -7.04 9.03 -4.12
C LEU A 39 -5.70 9.46 -4.75
N LEU A 40 -5.73 10.09 -5.92
CA LEU A 40 -4.52 10.63 -6.55
C LEU A 40 -3.78 11.61 -5.65
N THR A 41 -4.51 12.43 -4.88
CA THR A 41 -3.93 13.46 -4.00
C THR A 41 -3.83 13.02 -2.53
N TRP A 42 -4.32 11.83 -2.19
CA TRP A 42 -4.24 11.30 -0.84
C TRP A 42 -2.81 10.90 -0.48
N ARG A 43 -2.31 11.43 0.63
CA ARG A 43 -1.01 11.07 1.18
C ARG A 43 -1.19 9.96 2.22
N PRO A 44 -0.47 8.84 2.12
CA PRO A 44 -0.64 7.69 3.02
C PRO A 44 -0.17 7.95 4.45
N ALA A 45 0.67 8.96 4.68
CA ALA A 45 1.10 9.44 5.99
C ALA A 45 1.69 10.86 5.87
N PRO A 46 1.86 11.61 6.98
CA PRO A 46 2.59 12.88 6.99
C PRO A 46 3.98 12.74 6.37
N GLY A 47 4.35 13.67 5.52
CA GLY A 47 5.66 13.67 4.84
C GLY A 47 5.83 12.61 3.75
N LYS A 48 4.80 11.84 3.41
CA LYS A 48 4.83 10.87 2.31
C LYS A 48 4.11 11.40 1.08
N TRP A 49 4.61 11.04 -0.08
CA TRP A 49 4.04 11.46 -1.36
C TRP A 49 2.72 10.75 -1.67
N SER A 50 1.81 11.48 -2.27
CA SER A 50 0.62 10.97 -2.94
C SER A 50 0.98 10.29 -4.26
N ILE A 51 0.04 9.56 -4.86
CA ILE A 51 0.21 9.00 -6.22
C ILE A 51 0.57 10.09 -7.22
N HIS A 52 -0.09 11.25 -7.15
CA HIS A 52 0.19 12.38 -8.01
C HIS A 52 1.65 12.85 -7.90
N GLU A 53 2.15 13.02 -6.67
CA GLU A 53 3.53 13.47 -6.42
C GLU A 53 4.56 12.43 -6.84
N ILE A 54 4.28 11.14 -6.68
CA ILE A 54 5.13 10.05 -7.18
C ILE A 54 5.28 10.14 -8.69
N VAL A 55 4.18 10.36 -9.43
CA VAL A 55 4.24 10.49 -10.90
C VAL A 55 5.02 11.74 -11.34
N CYS A 56 4.86 12.87 -10.62
CA CYS A 56 5.67 14.06 -10.86
C CYS A 56 7.16 13.78 -10.63
N HIS A 57 7.48 13.06 -9.55
CA HIS A 57 8.84 12.64 -9.27
C HIS A 57 9.42 11.72 -10.36
N MET A 58 8.66 10.72 -10.82
CA MET A 58 9.10 9.85 -11.92
C MET A 58 9.46 10.65 -13.17
N ARG A 59 8.65 11.67 -13.52
CA ARG A 59 8.94 12.58 -14.63
C ARG A 59 10.25 13.33 -14.42
N ASP A 60 10.46 13.91 -13.25
CA ASP A 60 11.66 14.69 -12.96
C ASP A 60 12.91 13.82 -12.84
N ALA A 61 12.81 12.63 -12.28
CA ALA A 61 13.89 11.66 -12.25
C ALA A 61 14.32 11.25 -13.67
N GLU A 62 13.36 11.07 -14.58
CA GLU A 62 13.64 10.79 -15.99
C GLU A 62 14.33 11.98 -16.68
N ARG A 63 13.70 13.17 -16.66
CA ARG A 63 14.15 14.37 -17.39
C ARG A 63 15.45 14.95 -16.89
N ASN A 64 15.54 15.11 -15.56
CA ASN A 64 16.65 15.83 -14.94
C ASN A 64 17.73 14.88 -14.38
N GLY A 65 17.44 13.60 -14.35
CA GLY A 65 18.34 12.56 -13.84
C GLY A 65 18.79 11.60 -14.95
N TYR A 66 18.01 10.59 -15.26
CA TYR A 66 18.42 9.46 -16.10
C TYR A 66 18.80 9.88 -17.51
N LEU A 67 17.97 10.67 -18.20
CA LEU A 67 18.21 11.12 -19.56
C LEU A 67 19.52 11.89 -19.68
N ILE A 68 19.78 12.81 -18.74
CA ILE A 68 21.02 13.61 -18.72
C ILE A 68 22.23 12.71 -18.41
N ARG A 69 22.10 11.77 -17.45
CA ARG A 69 23.18 10.86 -17.09
C ARG A 69 23.61 9.99 -18.27
N TYR A 70 22.65 9.42 -19.00
CA TYR A 70 22.93 8.63 -20.20
C TYR A 70 23.68 9.46 -21.26
N GLY A 71 23.18 10.65 -21.57
CA GLY A 71 23.80 11.53 -22.54
C GLY A 71 25.24 11.91 -22.17
N LYS A 72 25.46 12.30 -20.90
CA LYS A 72 26.79 12.69 -20.42
C LYS A 72 27.81 11.55 -20.45
N ILE A 73 27.46 10.37 -19.96
CA ILE A 73 28.38 9.22 -19.95
C ILE A 73 28.77 8.79 -21.37
N LEU A 74 27.87 8.94 -22.32
CA LEU A 74 28.16 8.58 -23.71
C LEU A 74 29.00 9.65 -24.43
N ALA A 75 28.86 10.94 -24.05
CA ALA A 75 29.54 12.04 -24.69
C ALA A 75 30.91 12.39 -24.07
N GLU A 76 31.10 12.18 -22.78
CA GLU A 76 32.25 12.67 -22.01
C GLU A 76 32.98 11.50 -21.31
N ASP A 77 34.26 11.66 -21.00
CA ASP A 77 35.01 10.67 -20.21
C ASP A 77 34.90 11.00 -18.72
N ASN A 78 34.32 10.02 -17.98
CA ASN A 78 34.03 10.09 -16.53
C ASN A 78 33.40 11.42 -16.09
N PRO A 79 32.25 11.82 -16.68
CA PRO A 79 31.60 13.08 -16.36
C PRO A 79 31.07 13.13 -14.94
N THR A 80 30.95 14.33 -14.39
CA THR A 80 30.15 14.55 -13.18
C THR A 80 28.67 14.46 -13.54
N LEU A 81 27.98 13.54 -12.86
CA LEU A 81 26.56 13.27 -13.07
C LEU A 81 25.68 14.21 -12.22
N PRO A 82 24.48 14.58 -12.69
CA PRO A 82 23.58 15.39 -11.90
C PRO A 82 23.14 14.65 -10.64
N ASP A 83 23.16 15.36 -9.52
CA ASP A 83 22.55 14.92 -8.26
C ASP A 83 21.24 15.69 -8.08
N VAL A 84 20.15 14.96 -8.04
CA VAL A 84 18.79 15.52 -7.99
C VAL A 84 18.18 15.18 -6.63
N ASP A 85 17.98 16.22 -5.81
CA ASP A 85 17.24 16.10 -4.55
C ASP A 85 15.73 16.07 -4.86
N PRO A 86 15.07 14.93 -4.64
CA PRO A 86 13.68 14.77 -5.00
C PRO A 86 12.72 15.58 -4.13
N ASP A 87 13.02 15.75 -2.85
CA ASP A 87 12.15 16.49 -1.92
C ASP A 87 12.23 18.00 -2.18
N LYS A 88 13.42 18.50 -2.46
CA LYS A 88 13.63 19.89 -2.89
C LYS A 88 12.88 20.19 -4.18
N LEU A 89 13.00 19.34 -5.21
CA LEU A 89 12.26 19.51 -6.47
C LEU A 89 10.75 19.45 -6.28
N ALA A 90 10.25 18.55 -5.42
CA ALA A 90 8.82 18.43 -5.13
C ALA A 90 8.25 19.72 -4.53
N GLN A 91 9.02 20.39 -3.66
CA GLN A 91 8.65 21.67 -3.06
C GLN A 91 8.74 22.82 -4.06
N GLU A 92 9.87 22.99 -4.74
CA GLU A 92 10.10 24.07 -5.71
C GLU A 92 9.10 24.06 -6.86
N ARG A 93 8.79 22.87 -7.38
CA ARG A 93 7.85 22.69 -8.50
C ARG A 93 6.41 22.53 -8.08
N GLN A 94 6.13 22.48 -6.77
CA GLN A 94 4.78 22.32 -6.22
C GLN A 94 4.03 21.15 -6.87
N TYR A 95 4.58 19.95 -6.79
CA TYR A 95 4.06 18.75 -7.46
C TYR A 95 2.54 18.57 -7.31
N GLY A 96 1.97 18.82 -6.12
CA GLY A 96 0.55 18.70 -5.88
C GLY A 96 -0.36 19.64 -6.71
N ARG A 97 0.22 20.67 -7.38
CA ARG A 97 -0.50 21.62 -8.24
C ARG A 97 -0.31 21.38 -9.73
N MET A 98 0.58 20.47 -10.12
CA MET A 98 0.86 20.19 -11.52
C MET A 98 -0.31 19.51 -12.22
N ASN A 99 -0.43 19.71 -13.53
CA ASN A 99 -1.39 18.95 -14.33
C ASN A 99 -0.88 17.54 -14.59
N LEU A 100 -1.51 16.52 -13.95
CA LEU A 100 -1.05 15.14 -14.02
C LEU A 100 -0.99 14.59 -15.47
N ARG A 101 -1.92 15.00 -16.34
CA ARG A 101 -1.93 14.54 -17.74
C ARG A 101 -0.73 15.08 -18.51
N GLU A 102 -0.34 16.32 -18.26
CA GLU A 102 0.84 16.93 -18.85
C GLU A 102 2.11 16.29 -18.32
N VAL A 103 2.19 16.06 -17.02
CA VAL A 103 3.30 15.36 -16.37
C VAL A 103 3.52 13.98 -16.99
N VAL A 104 2.45 13.19 -17.14
CA VAL A 104 2.54 11.85 -17.76
C VAL A 104 3.01 11.93 -19.22
N ARG A 105 2.48 12.88 -19.99
CA ARG A 105 2.92 13.07 -21.40
C ARG A 105 4.40 13.44 -21.50
N ASP A 106 4.86 14.37 -20.67
CA ASP A 106 6.25 14.81 -20.64
C ASP A 106 7.18 13.67 -20.19
N TRP A 107 6.78 12.91 -19.16
CA TRP A 107 7.53 11.72 -18.74
C TRP A 107 7.63 10.67 -19.85
N GLN A 108 6.53 10.37 -20.55
CA GLN A 108 6.54 9.43 -21.67
C GLN A 108 7.42 9.92 -22.84
N ALA A 109 7.48 11.22 -23.10
CA ALA A 109 8.37 11.77 -24.10
C ALA A 109 9.83 11.59 -23.70
N ALA A 110 10.19 11.93 -22.45
CA ALA A 110 11.54 11.72 -21.93
C ALA A 110 11.95 10.24 -21.92
N ARG A 111 11.03 9.33 -21.62
CA ARG A 111 11.26 7.89 -21.67
C ARG A 111 11.58 7.41 -23.09
N ARG A 112 10.86 7.89 -24.10
CA ARG A 112 11.16 7.56 -25.51
C ARG A 112 12.55 8.06 -25.91
N GLU A 113 12.93 9.26 -25.48
CA GLU A 113 14.26 9.82 -25.70
C GLU A 113 15.35 8.94 -25.06
N ALA A 114 15.16 8.54 -23.79
CA ALA A 114 16.09 7.67 -23.08
C ALA A 114 16.22 6.30 -23.76
N LEU A 115 15.11 5.66 -24.16
CA LEU A 115 15.13 4.39 -24.87
C LEU A 115 15.80 4.50 -26.25
N ALA A 116 15.64 5.61 -26.95
CA ALA A 116 16.31 5.85 -28.22
C ALA A 116 17.83 6.01 -28.06
N ILE A 117 18.29 6.58 -26.95
CA ILE A 117 19.72 6.63 -26.59
C ILE A 117 20.23 5.23 -26.26
N LEU A 118 19.57 4.53 -25.34
CA LEU A 118 19.99 3.20 -24.89
C LEU A 118 19.99 2.14 -26.00
N GLY A 119 19.09 2.25 -26.98
CA GLY A 119 19.04 1.35 -28.14
C GLY A 119 20.21 1.51 -29.13
N LYS A 120 21.05 2.53 -28.95
CA LYS A 120 22.26 2.76 -29.77
C LYS A 120 23.56 2.47 -29.03
N VAL A 121 23.49 2.05 -27.76
CA VAL A 121 24.67 1.77 -26.91
C VAL A 121 25.33 0.49 -27.39
N THR A 122 26.64 0.55 -27.69
CA THR A 122 27.43 -0.64 -28.04
C THR A 122 27.84 -1.42 -26.79
N GLU A 123 28.31 -2.66 -26.96
CA GLU A 123 28.75 -3.51 -25.83
C GLU A 123 29.87 -2.85 -25.02
N GLU A 124 30.83 -2.18 -25.68
CA GLU A 124 31.93 -1.50 -25.00
C GLU A 124 31.45 -0.26 -24.21
N GLN A 125 30.38 0.38 -24.66
CA GLN A 125 29.84 1.60 -24.01
C GLN A 125 29.09 1.31 -22.72
N TRP A 126 28.55 0.13 -22.51
CA TRP A 126 27.81 -0.22 -21.29
C TRP A 126 28.64 -0.08 -20.02
N GLY A 127 29.94 -0.36 -20.11
CA GLY A 127 30.90 -0.20 -19.01
C GLY A 127 31.36 1.24 -18.75
N ARG A 128 31.01 2.21 -19.61
CA ARG A 128 31.41 3.63 -19.42
C ARG A 128 30.86 4.16 -18.09
N VAL A 129 31.70 4.93 -17.39
CA VAL A 129 31.43 5.39 -16.02
C VAL A 129 31.34 6.92 -15.98
N GLY A 130 30.45 7.43 -15.12
CA GLY A 130 30.43 8.81 -14.65
C GLY A 130 30.42 8.85 -13.12
N THR A 131 30.82 9.96 -12.53
CA THR A 131 30.89 10.14 -11.08
C THR A 131 29.68 10.89 -10.57
N HIS A 132 28.84 10.23 -9.76
CA HIS A 132 27.72 10.85 -9.08
C HIS A 132 28.20 11.45 -7.75
N PRO A 133 27.87 12.73 -7.42
CA PRO A 133 28.38 13.39 -6.22
C PRO A 133 28.15 12.61 -4.91
N SER A 134 26.95 12.07 -4.73
CA SER A 134 26.56 11.36 -3.49
C SER A 134 26.79 9.84 -3.54
N LEU A 135 26.85 9.21 -4.74
CA LEU A 135 26.87 7.74 -4.90
C LEU A 135 28.20 7.21 -5.44
N GLY A 136 29.11 8.10 -5.82
CA GLY A 136 30.41 7.72 -6.41
C GLY A 136 30.28 7.27 -7.87
N PRO A 137 31.26 6.48 -8.37
CA PRO A 137 31.30 6.00 -9.75
C PRO A 137 30.08 5.13 -10.10
N MET A 138 29.47 5.39 -11.25
CA MET A 138 28.31 4.64 -11.76
C MET A 138 28.49 4.34 -13.25
N SER A 139 28.42 3.07 -13.63
CA SER A 139 28.37 2.67 -15.05
C SER A 139 26.98 2.90 -15.65
N LEU A 140 26.91 2.90 -17.00
CA LEU A 140 25.59 2.90 -17.69
C LEU A 140 24.71 1.75 -17.23
N GLU A 141 25.26 0.56 -17.05
CA GLU A 141 24.55 -0.62 -16.53
C GLU A 141 23.98 -0.37 -15.13
N THR A 142 24.80 0.22 -14.23
CA THR A 142 24.36 0.56 -12.88
C THR A 142 23.20 1.56 -12.90
N ILE A 143 23.26 2.56 -13.79
CA ILE A 143 22.19 3.56 -13.93
C ILE A 143 20.92 2.91 -14.48
N LEU A 144 21.03 2.06 -15.51
CA LEU A 144 19.91 1.32 -16.06
C LEU A 144 19.21 0.45 -14.99
N LYS A 145 19.99 -0.34 -14.23
CA LYS A 145 19.49 -1.18 -13.13
C LYS A 145 18.75 -0.35 -12.07
N ARG A 146 19.32 0.79 -11.67
CA ARG A 146 18.68 1.70 -10.69
C ARG A 146 17.39 2.31 -11.23
N GLN A 147 17.37 2.70 -12.50
CA GLN A 147 16.16 3.20 -13.14
C GLN A 147 15.07 2.12 -13.13
N ALA A 148 15.38 0.92 -13.60
CA ALA A 148 14.42 -0.16 -13.70
C ALA A 148 13.85 -0.56 -12.31
N LEU A 149 14.72 -0.86 -11.35
CA LEU A 149 14.30 -1.46 -10.08
C LEU A 149 13.83 -0.43 -9.05
N ARG A 150 14.55 0.70 -8.90
CA ARG A 150 14.22 1.67 -7.85
C ARG A 150 13.22 2.71 -8.31
N ASN A 151 13.44 3.26 -9.51
CA ASN A 151 12.55 4.32 -10.01
C ASN A 151 11.25 3.74 -10.56
N ASP A 152 11.31 2.75 -11.44
CA ASP A 152 10.15 2.25 -12.15
C ASP A 152 9.35 1.23 -11.30
N GLU A 153 9.92 0.06 -11.02
CA GLU A 153 9.23 -0.96 -10.23
C GLU A 153 8.95 -0.48 -8.80
N GLY A 154 9.91 0.24 -8.18
CA GLY A 154 9.74 0.78 -6.84
C GLY A 154 8.56 1.75 -6.73
N HIS A 155 8.43 2.70 -7.66
CA HIS A 155 7.33 3.66 -7.63
C HIS A 155 5.99 3.08 -8.10
N LEU A 156 5.99 2.16 -9.07
CA LEU A 156 4.77 1.40 -9.39
C LEU A 156 4.27 0.61 -8.17
N GLY A 157 5.18 -0.06 -7.45
CA GLY A 157 4.84 -0.75 -6.21
C GLY A 157 4.30 0.19 -5.12
N GLN A 158 4.86 1.39 -4.98
CA GLN A 158 4.34 2.41 -4.06
C GLN A 158 2.91 2.84 -4.44
N ILE A 159 2.62 3.06 -5.72
CA ILE A 159 1.28 3.43 -6.21
C ILE A 159 0.26 2.33 -5.87
N GLU A 160 0.57 1.06 -6.16
CA GLU A 160 -0.33 -0.05 -5.84
C GLU A 160 -0.54 -0.22 -4.33
N ASN A 161 0.51 -0.05 -3.53
CA ASN A 161 0.41 -0.08 -2.07
C ASN A 161 -0.47 1.06 -1.52
N ILE A 162 -0.40 2.27 -2.08
CA ILE A 162 -1.27 3.40 -1.69
C ILE A 162 -2.73 3.07 -2.01
N LYS A 163 -3.01 2.50 -3.20
CA LYS A 163 -4.36 2.10 -3.62
C LYS A 163 -4.92 1.03 -2.68
N LYS A 164 -4.17 -0.06 -2.46
CA LYS A 164 -4.57 -1.16 -1.56
C LYS A 164 -4.82 -0.67 -0.14
N ARG A 165 -3.91 0.13 0.41
CA ARG A 165 -4.05 0.71 1.74
C ARG A 165 -5.33 1.56 1.86
N ARG A 166 -5.60 2.42 0.88
CA ARG A 166 -6.81 3.26 0.90
C ARG A 166 -8.09 2.43 0.78
N GLU A 167 -8.07 1.38 -0.04
CA GLU A 167 -9.17 0.43 -0.14
C GLU A 167 -9.47 -0.24 1.21
N ILE A 168 -8.44 -0.79 1.87
CA ILE A 168 -8.58 -1.39 3.20
C ILE A 168 -9.21 -0.40 4.18
N LEU A 169 -8.63 0.79 4.30
CA LEU A 169 -9.12 1.81 5.22
C LEU A 169 -10.56 2.21 4.93
N SER A 170 -10.91 2.42 3.65
CA SER A 170 -12.29 2.78 3.27
C SER A 170 -13.30 1.73 3.66
N ARG A 171 -12.98 0.46 3.46
CA ARG A 171 -13.88 -0.66 3.81
C ARG A 171 -14.02 -0.83 5.32
N LEU A 172 -12.94 -0.66 6.06
CA LEU A 172 -12.98 -0.66 7.53
C LEU A 172 -13.84 0.50 8.06
N GLU A 173 -13.68 1.71 7.49
CA GLU A 173 -14.47 2.90 7.84
C GLU A 173 -15.98 2.70 7.58
N GLU A 174 -16.34 1.95 6.54
CA GLU A 174 -17.72 1.77 6.12
C GLU A 174 -18.49 0.74 6.97
N LEU A 175 -17.82 -0.24 7.55
CA LEU A 175 -18.45 -1.36 8.24
C LEU A 175 -19.51 -0.97 9.30
N PRO A 176 -19.27 -0.01 10.22
CA PRO A 176 -20.27 0.34 11.23
C PRO A 176 -21.59 0.82 10.60
N ARG A 177 -21.50 1.55 9.48
CA ARG A 177 -22.68 2.01 8.74
C ARG A 177 -23.40 0.84 8.08
N VAL A 178 -22.67 -0.08 7.47
CA VAL A 178 -23.25 -1.29 6.86
C VAL A 178 -23.97 -2.13 7.90
N LEU A 179 -23.35 -2.37 9.06
CA LEU A 179 -23.96 -3.15 10.15
C LEU A 179 -25.20 -2.45 10.70
N ALA A 180 -25.13 -1.14 10.97
CA ALA A 180 -26.28 -0.37 11.43
C ALA A 180 -27.47 -0.45 10.45
N SER A 181 -27.18 -0.34 9.13
CA SER A 181 -28.21 -0.49 8.09
C SER A 181 -28.80 -1.90 8.04
N LEU A 182 -27.98 -2.94 8.24
CA LEU A 182 -28.44 -4.32 8.22
C LEU A 182 -29.36 -4.69 9.38
N VAL A 183 -29.23 -4.03 10.53
CA VAL A 183 -30.06 -4.30 11.70
C VAL A 183 -31.12 -3.23 11.95
N HIS A 184 -31.15 -2.20 11.12
CA HIS A 184 -32.19 -1.16 11.20
C HIS A 184 -33.58 -1.75 10.97
N GLY A 185 -34.52 -1.43 11.87
CA GLY A 185 -35.88 -1.94 11.82
C GLY A 185 -36.06 -3.41 12.28
N VAL A 186 -34.98 -4.12 12.61
CA VAL A 186 -35.05 -5.46 13.14
C VAL A 186 -35.41 -5.39 14.64
N SER A 187 -36.43 -6.15 15.08
CA SER A 187 -36.83 -6.17 16.49
C SER A 187 -35.79 -6.84 17.38
N ASP A 188 -35.72 -6.44 18.65
CA ASP A 188 -34.85 -7.05 19.66
C ASP A 188 -34.99 -8.57 19.75
N GLU A 189 -36.21 -9.05 19.64
CA GLU A 189 -36.51 -10.50 19.63
C GLU A 189 -35.80 -11.21 18.46
N VAL A 190 -35.91 -10.64 17.26
CA VAL A 190 -35.28 -11.20 16.05
C VAL A 190 -33.76 -11.07 16.10
N LEU A 191 -33.21 -9.97 16.64
CA LEU A 191 -31.76 -9.80 16.83
C LEU A 191 -31.16 -10.89 17.72
N ARG A 192 -31.88 -11.32 18.77
CA ARG A 192 -31.45 -12.34 19.73
C ARG A 192 -31.78 -13.76 19.29
N ARG A 193 -32.56 -13.92 18.23
CA ARG A 193 -33.01 -15.23 17.78
C ARG A 193 -31.89 -16.03 17.13
N LYS A 194 -31.58 -17.17 17.69
CA LYS A 194 -30.59 -18.11 17.12
C LYS A 194 -31.24 -18.95 16.01
N PRO A 195 -30.54 -19.17 14.89
CA PRO A 195 -31.05 -20.02 13.80
C PRO A 195 -31.14 -21.50 14.19
N VAL A 196 -30.25 -21.94 15.06
CA VAL A 196 -30.21 -23.20 15.84
C VAL A 196 -29.40 -22.93 17.11
N PRO A 197 -29.54 -23.72 18.18
CA PRO A 197 -28.91 -23.45 19.48
C PRO A 197 -27.39 -23.21 19.44
N GLU A 198 -26.69 -23.92 18.56
CA GLU A 198 -25.22 -23.89 18.44
C GLU A 198 -24.70 -22.76 17.52
N LYS A 199 -25.60 -22.02 16.91
CA LYS A 199 -25.22 -20.91 16.02
C LYS A 199 -25.53 -19.55 16.65
N TRP A 200 -24.75 -18.56 16.31
CA TRP A 200 -24.88 -17.21 16.82
C TRP A 200 -26.12 -16.50 16.26
N SER A 201 -26.74 -15.68 17.09
CA SER A 201 -27.74 -14.69 16.71
C SER A 201 -27.06 -13.47 16.03
N MET A 202 -27.85 -12.58 15.44
CA MET A 202 -27.33 -11.33 14.90
C MET A 202 -26.65 -10.47 15.97
N LEU A 203 -27.23 -10.42 17.19
CA LEU A 203 -26.66 -9.66 18.31
C LEU A 203 -25.30 -10.26 18.75
N GLU A 204 -25.21 -11.58 18.87
CA GLU A 204 -23.94 -12.24 19.22
C GLU A 204 -22.84 -11.98 18.17
N ILE A 205 -23.21 -11.92 16.88
CA ILE A 205 -22.27 -11.55 15.81
C ILE A 205 -21.80 -10.10 15.97
N LEU A 206 -22.69 -9.15 16.30
CA LEU A 206 -22.31 -7.75 16.54
C LEU A 206 -21.35 -7.61 17.73
N CYS A 207 -21.64 -8.30 18.85
CA CYS A 207 -20.75 -8.32 20.01
C CYS A 207 -19.38 -8.92 19.68
N HIS A 208 -19.37 -10.01 18.92
CA HIS A 208 -18.13 -10.63 18.45
C HIS A 208 -17.31 -9.68 17.58
N LEU A 209 -17.92 -8.96 16.64
CA LEU A 209 -17.23 -7.98 15.81
C LEU A 209 -16.63 -6.84 16.66
N ARG A 210 -17.35 -6.34 17.68
CA ARG A 210 -16.83 -5.34 18.63
C ARG A 210 -15.55 -5.84 19.32
N ASP A 211 -15.58 -7.06 19.85
CA ASP A 211 -14.46 -7.59 20.64
C ASP A 211 -13.27 -8.00 19.77
N VAL A 212 -13.55 -8.43 18.55
CA VAL A 212 -12.50 -8.65 17.53
C VAL A 212 -11.84 -7.34 17.11
N ASP A 213 -12.59 -6.24 16.96
CA ASP A 213 -12.04 -4.93 16.70
C ASP A 213 -11.08 -4.49 17.83
N GLN A 214 -11.46 -4.71 19.08
CA GLN A 214 -10.59 -4.43 20.24
C GLN A 214 -9.27 -5.24 20.16
N LEU A 215 -9.36 -6.51 19.75
CA LEU A 215 -8.17 -7.35 19.53
C LEU A 215 -7.30 -6.83 18.40
N PHE A 216 -7.88 -6.31 17.30
CA PHE A 216 -7.10 -5.72 16.21
C PHE A 216 -6.45 -4.40 16.61
N VAL A 217 -7.12 -3.53 17.39
CA VAL A 217 -6.52 -2.34 17.99
C VAL A 217 -5.29 -2.71 18.82
N GLU A 218 -5.41 -3.70 19.70
CA GLU A 218 -4.27 -4.20 20.48
C GLU A 218 -3.13 -4.71 19.59
N ARG A 219 -3.43 -5.51 18.57
CA ARG A 219 -2.43 -6.06 17.64
C ARG A 219 -1.72 -4.97 16.85
N TYR A 220 -2.46 -4.02 16.28
CA TYR A 220 -1.87 -2.91 15.52
C TYR A 220 -0.95 -2.07 16.40
N SER A 221 -1.41 -1.72 17.61
CA SER A 221 -0.62 -0.98 18.58
C SER A 221 0.64 -1.74 19.00
N LYS A 222 0.53 -3.02 19.36
CA LYS A 222 1.70 -3.84 19.77
C LYS A 222 2.73 -3.96 18.64
N VAL A 223 2.30 -4.29 17.43
CA VAL A 223 3.23 -4.47 16.30
C VAL A 223 3.86 -3.14 15.86
N ALA A 224 3.13 -2.03 15.99
CA ALA A 224 3.67 -0.71 15.69
C ALA A 224 4.78 -0.28 16.66
N ASN A 225 4.64 -0.62 17.94
CA ASN A 225 5.48 -0.10 19.01
C ASN A 225 6.56 -1.07 19.53
N HIS A 226 6.46 -2.37 19.25
CA HIS A 226 7.39 -3.39 19.74
C HIS A 226 8.01 -4.18 18.59
N ASP A 227 9.19 -4.75 18.81
CA ASP A 227 9.81 -5.64 17.85
C ASP A 227 9.29 -7.06 18.02
N ARG A 228 8.71 -7.63 16.95
CA ARG A 228 8.19 -9.02 16.85
C ARG A 228 7.38 -9.47 18.08
N PRO A 229 6.37 -8.69 18.56
CA PRO A 229 5.64 -9.02 19.76
C PRO A 229 4.80 -10.28 19.58
N ALA A 230 4.62 -11.05 20.66
CA ALA A 230 3.64 -12.14 20.71
C ALA A 230 2.22 -11.57 20.64
N LEU A 231 1.40 -12.11 19.74
CA LEU A 231 0.01 -11.70 19.53
C LEU A 231 -0.95 -12.62 20.26
N ARG A 232 -1.91 -12.01 20.94
CA ARG A 232 -2.94 -12.75 21.67
C ARG A 232 -3.99 -13.31 20.70
N ILE A 233 -4.57 -14.44 21.09
CA ILE A 233 -5.80 -15.02 20.54
C ILE A 233 -6.77 -15.31 21.68
N PHE A 234 -8.05 -15.43 21.36
CA PHE A 234 -9.07 -15.92 22.28
C PHE A 234 -9.96 -16.97 21.59
N ASN A 235 -10.62 -17.78 22.40
CA ASN A 235 -11.68 -18.64 21.91
C ASN A 235 -12.97 -17.83 21.85
N GLN A 236 -13.50 -17.64 20.66
CA GLN A 236 -14.66 -16.77 20.43
C GLN A 236 -15.95 -17.31 21.08
N ASP A 237 -16.14 -18.64 21.12
CA ASP A 237 -17.35 -19.23 21.66
C ASP A 237 -17.34 -19.19 23.21
N GLU A 238 -16.18 -19.43 23.82
CA GLU A 238 -15.99 -19.27 25.26
C GLU A 238 -16.19 -17.81 25.69
N LEU A 239 -15.68 -16.85 24.91
CA LEU A 239 -15.84 -15.42 25.20
C LEU A 239 -17.31 -14.99 25.07
N ALA A 240 -18.00 -15.43 24.02
CA ALA A 240 -19.42 -15.15 23.81
C ALA A 240 -20.31 -15.67 24.96
N ALA A 241 -20.00 -16.87 25.47
CA ALA A 241 -20.68 -17.44 26.60
C ALA A 241 -20.37 -16.70 27.92
N LEU A 242 -19.08 -16.39 28.16
CA LEU A 242 -18.63 -15.69 29.37
C LEU A 242 -19.24 -14.28 29.48
N LEU A 243 -19.26 -13.54 28.39
CA LEU A 243 -19.77 -12.15 28.33
C LEU A 243 -21.28 -12.10 28.03
N LYS A 244 -21.93 -13.24 27.86
CA LYS A 244 -23.38 -13.36 27.61
C LYS A 244 -23.86 -12.45 26.48
N TYR A 245 -23.20 -12.51 25.34
CA TYR A 245 -23.43 -11.61 24.19
C TYR A 245 -24.92 -11.44 23.83
N ASN A 246 -25.71 -12.50 23.97
CA ASN A 246 -27.14 -12.42 23.61
C ASN A 246 -28.01 -11.67 24.64
N GLU A 247 -27.43 -11.29 25.80
CA GLU A 247 -28.09 -10.42 26.80
C GLU A 247 -27.74 -8.96 26.68
N ASP A 248 -26.75 -8.62 25.82
CA ASP A 248 -26.22 -7.25 25.64
C ASP A 248 -27.27 -6.29 25.00
N ASN A 249 -27.05 -4.99 25.10
CA ASN A 249 -27.94 -3.98 24.50
C ASN A 249 -27.49 -3.68 23.04
N PRO A 250 -28.32 -3.95 22.01
CA PRO A 250 -27.93 -3.80 20.61
C PRO A 250 -27.46 -2.39 20.24
N ALA A 251 -28.12 -1.35 20.79
CA ALA A 251 -27.76 0.04 20.50
C ALA A 251 -26.41 0.41 21.14
N SER A 252 -26.11 -0.12 22.32
CA SER A 252 -24.80 0.06 22.97
C SER A 252 -23.69 -0.64 22.19
N VAL A 253 -23.92 -1.89 21.80
CA VAL A 253 -22.97 -2.68 21.00
C VAL A 253 -22.61 -1.98 19.70
N LEU A 254 -23.59 -1.43 18.96
CA LEU A 254 -23.30 -0.68 17.71
C LEU A 254 -22.50 0.60 17.96
N ARG A 255 -22.76 1.31 19.06
CA ARG A 255 -21.97 2.51 19.41
C ARG A 255 -20.54 2.16 19.79
N GLU A 256 -20.35 1.12 20.59
CA GLU A 256 -19.05 0.64 21.03
C GLU A 256 -18.22 0.11 19.86
N LEU A 257 -18.84 -0.74 19.01
CA LEU A 257 -18.21 -1.25 17.78
C LEU A 257 -17.76 -0.10 16.89
N ARG A 258 -18.60 0.92 16.70
CA ARG A 258 -18.23 2.10 15.93
C ARG A 258 -17.02 2.82 16.52
N ALA A 259 -17.00 3.04 17.84
CA ALA A 259 -15.91 3.74 18.52
C ALA A 259 -14.59 2.98 18.40
N VAL A 260 -14.59 1.66 18.64
CA VAL A 260 -13.39 0.82 18.52
C VAL A 260 -12.91 0.74 17.07
N ARG A 261 -13.83 0.70 16.09
CA ARG A 261 -13.48 0.73 14.67
C ARG A 261 -12.84 2.06 14.26
N GLU A 262 -13.36 3.17 14.75
CA GLU A 262 -12.77 4.50 14.51
C GLU A 262 -11.35 4.56 15.09
N GLU A 263 -11.09 3.96 16.25
CA GLU A 263 -9.76 3.82 16.85
C GLU A 263 -8.84 2.95 15.99
N ALA A 264 -9.28 1.77 15.56
CA ALA A 264 -8.51 0.86 14.69
C ALA A 264 -8.08 1.55 13.38
N VAL A 265 -9.02 2.26 12.75
CA VAL A 265 -8.77 3.01 11.52
C VAL A 265 -7.80 4.18 11.78
N ALA A 266 -7.97 4.93 12.86
CA ALA A 266 -7.08 6.04 13.22
C ALA A 266 -5.64 5.55 13.44
N LEU A 267 -5.44 4.43 14.13
CA LEU A 267 -4.13 3.80 14.28
C LEU A 267 -3.50 3.45 12.92
N LEU A 268 -4.26 2.79 12.05
CA LEU A 268 -3.78 2.41 10.72
C LEU A 268 -3.45 3.64 9.86
N TYR A 269 -4.19 4.74 9.96
CA TYR A 269 -3.88 5.99 9.27
C TYR A 269 -2.58 6.64 9.77
N ALA A 270 -2.34 6.59 11.08
CA ALA A 270 -1.15 7.19 11.68
C ALA A 270 0.15 6.47 11.32
N LEU A 271 0.09 5.19 10.93
CA LEU A 271 1.27 4.37 10.65
C LEU A 271 2.00 4.82 9.38
N ALA A 272 3.32 4.94 9.46
CA ALA A 272 4.18 5.09 8.31
C ALA A 272 4.09 3.86 7.37
N HIS A 273 4.38 4.06 6.07
CA HIS A 273 4.29 2.96 5.09
C HIS A 273 5.09 1.71 5.50
N GLN A 274 6.32 1.89 5.98
CA GLN A 274 7.19 0.80 6.40
C GLN A 274 6.62 0.04 7.61
N SER A 275 5.87 0.72 8.49
CA SER A 275 5.26 0.11 9.67
C SER A 275 4.21 -0.94 9.29
N TRP A 276 3.57 -0.83 8.12
CA TRP A 276 2.62 -1.83 7.64
C TRP A 276 3.26 -3.20 7.36
N GLN A 277 4.57 -3.24 7.13
CA GLN A 277 5.34 -4.47 6.94
C GLN A 277 5.88 -5.05 8.26
N ARG A 278 5.82 -4.27 9.37
CA ARG A 278 6.18 -4.80 10.69
C ARG A 278 5.22 -5.93 11.07
N PHE A 279 5.71 -6.94 11.78
CA PHE A 279 4.92 -8.11 12.14
C PHE A 279 5.08 -8.49 13.61
N GLY A 280 4.07 -9.15 14.14
CA GLY A 280 4.09 -9.87 15.40
C GLY A 280 4.02 -11.38 15.17
N LEU A 281 4.21 -12.14 16.23
CA LEU A 281 4.18 -13.60 16.20
C LEU A 281 2.78 -14.09 16.62
N HIS A 282 2.00 -14.51 15.62
CA HIS A 282 0.66 -15.04 15.84
C HIS A 282 0.73 -16.56 16.11
N PRO A 283 0.11 -17.10 17.18
CA PRO A 283 0.26 -18.52 17.59
C PRO A 283 -0.09 -19.53 16.49
N LYS A 284 -1.07 -19.20 15.63
CA LYS A 284 -1.56 -20.11 14.57
C LYS A 284 -1.06 -19.74 13.16
N ARG A 285 -0.49 -18.53 12.95
CA ARG A 285 -0.14 -18.00 11.61
C ARG A 285 1.35 -17.70 11.46
N GLY A 286 2.13 -17.75 12.53
CA GLY A 286 3.53 -17.32 12.52
C GLY A 286 3.66 -15.81 12.39
N GLU A 287 4.56 -15.33 11.53
CA GLU A 287 4.75 -13.91 11.26
C GLU A 287 3.50 -13.30 10.65
N PHE A 288 2.92 -12.33 11.32
CA PHE A 288 1.67 -11.70 10.94
C PHE A 288 1.83 -10.19 10.91
N SER A 289 2.02 -9.65 9.70
CA SER A 289 2.25 -8.22 9.51
C SER A 289 0.98 -7.41 9.73
N ILE A 290 1.14 -6.08 9.96
CA ILE A 290 -0.01 -5.17 10.05
C ILE A 290 -0.82 -5.21 8.75
N ALA A 291 -0.17 -5.26 7.59
CA ALA A 291 -0.86 -5.38 6.30
C ALA A 291 -1.68 -6.68 6.20
N ALA A 292 -1.10 -7.82 6.57
CA ALA A 292 -1.80 -9.09 6.59
C ALA A 292 -2.94 -9.12 7.64
N ALA A 293 -2.74 -8.48 8.79
CA ALA A 293 -3.76 -8.34 9.82
C ALA A 293 -4.94 -7.49 9.33
N ALA A 294 -4.69 -6.40 8.62
CA ALA A 294 -5.74 -5.54 8.06
C ALA A 294 -6.54 -6.23 6.94
N ASP A 295 -5.87 -6.97 6.05
CA ASP A 295 -6.53 -7.83 5.05
C ASP A 295 -7.41 -8.90 5.71
N HIS A 296 -6.88 -9.54 6.77
CA HIS A 296 -7.64 -10.54 7.51
C HIS A 296 -8.85 -9.93 8.24
N HIS A 297 -8.69 -8.73 8.81
CA HIS A 297 -9.77 -7.99 9.44
C HIS A 297 -10.94 -7.76 8.46
N LEU A 298 -10.65 -7.29 7.23
CA LEU A 298 -11.67 -7.13 6.20
C LEU A 298 -12.34 -8.44 5.78
N SER A 299 -11.57 -9.52 5.65
CA SER A 299 -12.11 -10.82 5.28
C SER A 299 -13.04 -11.36 6.36
N HIS A 300 -12.66 -11.18 7.62
CA HIS A 300 -13.46 -11.54 8.80
C HIS A 300 -14.79 -10.75 8.83
N ASP A 301 -14.72 -9.43 8.66
CA ASP A 301 -15.89 -8.56 8.58
C ASP A 301 -16.86 -8.98 7.48
N SER A 302 -16.33 -9.27 6.30
CA SER A 302 -17.13 -9.67 5.14
C SER A 302 -17.88 -10.97 5.40
N SER A 303 -17.25 -11.92 6.09
CA SER A 303 -17.88 -13.18 6.50
C SER A 303 -19.08 -12.94 7.43
N HIS A 304 -18.91 -12.11 8.46
CA HIS A 304 -19.97 -11.83 9.44
C HIS A 304 -21.08 -10.93 8.87
N VAL A 305 -20.78 -9.98 8.00
CA VAL A 305 -21.79 -9.23 7.25
C VAL A 305 -22.69 -10.18 6.45
N ASN A 306 -22.11 -11.19 5.79
CA ASN A 306 -22.89 -12.18 5.05
C ASN A 306 -23.72 -13.08 5.97
N GLN A 307 -23.21 -13.42 7.16
CA GLN A 307 -23.99 -14.17 8.16
C GLN A 307 -25.19 -13.35 8.65
N ILE A 308 -25.03 -12.07 8.96
CA ILE A 308 -26.15 -11.21 9.37
C ILE A 308 -27.19 -11.09 8.25
N ARG A 309 -26.77 -10.92 6.99
CA ARG A 309 -27.69 -10.89 5.83
C ARG A 309 -28.50 -12.16 5.71
N ALA A 310 -27.85 -13.32 5.82
CA ALA A 310 -28.52 -14.61 5.76
C ALA A 310 -29.52 -14.82 6.92
N LEU A 311 -29.18 -14.35 8.14
CA LEU A 311 -30.10 -14.41 9.28
C LEU A 311 -31.30 -13.46 9.10
N ARG A 312 -31.06 -12.24 8.58
CA ARG A 312 -32.12 -11.28 8.26
C ARG A 312 -33.13 -11.85 7.26
N GLU A 313 -32.62 -12.43 6.18
CA GLU A 313 -33.44 -13.11 5.17
C GLU A 313 -34.22 -14.29 5.78
N LYS A 314 -33.53 -15.17 6.53
CA LYS A 314 -34.15 -16.34 7.18
C LYS A 314 -35.30 -15.98 8.13
N PHE A 315 -35.20 -14.87 8.82
CA PHE A 315 -36.21 -14.47 9.83
C PHE A 315 -37.23 -13.47 9.28
N GLY A 316 -37.20 -13.15 7.97
CA GLY A 316 -38.16 -12.28 7.33
C GLY A 316 -38.15 -10.81 7.87
N ALA A 317 -37.02 -10.38 8.41
CA ALA A 317 -36.83 -9.00 8.84
C ALA A 317 -36.61 -8.12 7.60
N ALA A 318 -37.69 -7.58 7.06
CA ALA A 318 -37.69 -6.70 5.89
C ALA A 318 -37.00 -5.36 6.15
#